data_65605230350fcbbab6f3019e62c9c8aa
#
_entry.id   65605230350fcbbab6f3019e62c9c8aa
#
_cell.length_a   1.000
_cell.length_b   1.000
_cell.length_c   1.000
_cell.angle_alpha   90.00
_cell.angle_beta   90.00
_cell.angle_gamma   90.00
#
_symmetry.space_group_name_H-M   'P 1'
#
loop_
_entity.id
_entity.type
_entity.pdbx_description
1 polymer ?
#
loop_
_entity_poly.entity_id
_entity_poly.type
_entity_poly.pdbx_seq_one_letter_code
_entity_poly.pdbx_strand_id
1 'polypeptide(L)'
;MENYAKVDLYRNGGGEDQLEDHDDDKVKQTPKSDSAIIGTTLTGEDGKHAVKVGEKVELTDTVSYTNIEAGVEHTVTGTLMDKTTGAPLSDGDGNPLSSSVTFTPEEKDGTVEVKFIVDTTHLDGHDLVAFETLTTKETETDRETGEKTTVDKTVAEHKDIDDANQTVTVTSDKSSMAQTGRNILIGAAIAAAVAAGAGGTYIYRKRHQIDDADDMME
;
A
#
# COMPACT_ATOMS: atom_id res chain seq x y z
N MET A 1 -11.95 18.14 -21.77
CA MET A 1 -13.36 18.21 -22.20
C MET A 1 -14.12 18.93 -21.10
N GLU A 2 -14.65 20.08 -21.38
CA GLU A 2 -15.47 20.82 -20.43
C GLU A 2 -16.90 20.31 -20.53
N ASN A 3 -17.44 19.73 -19.46
CA ASN A 3 -18.83 19.31 -19.39
C ASN A 3 -19.64 20.41 -18.73
N TYR A 4 -20.61 20.95 -19.47
CA TYR A 4 -21.57 21.93 -18.99
C TYR A 4 -22.88 21.22 -18.64
N ALA A 5 -23.37 21.41 -17.41
CA ALA A 5 -24.72 21.00 -17.04
C ALA A 5 -25.65 22.22 -17.12
N LYS A 6 -26.68 22.15 -17.98
CA LYS A 6 -27.71 23.17 -18.09
C LYS A 6 -28.88 22.76 -17.19
N VAL A 7 -29.18 23.54 -16.18
CA VAL A 7 -30.35 23.33 -15.32
C VAL A 7 -31.42 24.32 -15.71
N ASP A 8 -32.49 23.85 -16.34
CA ASP A 8 -33.67 24.68 -16.63
C ASP A 8 -34.64 24.61 -15.43
N LEU A 9 -34.75 25.70 -14.67
CA LEU A 9 -35.70 25.82 -13.58
C LEU A 9 -37.05 26.35 -14.15
N TYR A 10 -38.05 25.45 -14.29
CA TYR A 10 -39.40 25.83 -14.59
C TYR A 10 -40.13 26.28 -13.32
N ARG A 11 -40.52 27.55 -13.26
CA ARG A 11 -41.43 28.06 -12.23
C ARG A 11 -42.87 27.84 -12.69
N ASN A 12 -43.60 26.97 -11.97
CA ASN A 12 -45.02 26.74 -12.19
C ASN A 12 -45.82 27.98 -11.75
N GLY A 13 -46.42 28.70 -12.70
CA GLY A 13 -47.33 29.77 -12.39
C GLY A 13 -47.42 30.80 -13.51
N GLY A 14 -48.42 30.62 -14.39
CA GLY A 14 -48.84 31.38 -15.52
C GLY A 14 -48.44 32.85 -15.64
N GLY A 15 -47.94 33.22 -16.82
CA GLY A 15 -47.67 34.60 -17.21
C GLY A 15 -46.48 34.66 -18.12
N GLU A 16 -46.69 35.14 -19.31
CA GLU A 16 -45.73 35.30 -20.39
C GLU A 16 -44.50 36.11 -19.98
N ASP A 17 -43.35 35.72 -20.52
CA ASP A 17 -42.11 36.48 -20.72
C ASP A 17 -41.48 37.18 -19.50
N GLN A 18 -40.59 36.48 -18.89
CA GLN A 18 -39.31 37.04 -18.47
C GLN A 18 -38.33 35.86 -18.31
N LEU A 19 -37.50 35.65 -19.30
CA LEU A 19 -36.21 34.99 -19.15
C LEU A 19 -35.31 35.95 -18.42
N GLU A 20 -35.37 35.95 -17.11
CA GLU A 20 -34.41 36.67 -16.28
C GLU A 20 -33.26 35.72 -15.92
N ASP A 21 -32.11 36.17 -16.37
CA ASP A 21 -30.79 35.85 -15.91
C ASP A 21 -30.34 34.38 -16.05
N HIS A 22 -29.65 34.14 -17.15
CA HIS A 22 -28.76 32.98 -17.27
C HIS A 22 -27.55 33.23 -16.38
N ASP A 23 -27.63 32.81 -15.14
CA ASP A 23 -26.43 32.57 -14.34
C ASP A 23 -25.79 31.28 -14.89
N ASP A 24 -24.89 31.45 -15.86
CA ASP A 24 -23.97 30.40 -16.31
C ASP A 24 -22.99 30.12 -15.16
N ASP A 25 -23.46 29.47 -14.11
CA ASP A 25 -22.62 28.92 -13.08
C ASP A 25 -21.78 27.82 -13.74
N LYS A 26 -20.65 28.25 -14.26
CA LYS A 26 -19.59 27.36 -14.74
C LYS A 26 -19.05 26.59 -13.54
N VAL A 27 -19.77 25.55 -13.14
CA VAL A 27 -19.21 24.56 -12.20
C VAL A 27 -18.03 23.93 -12.91
N LYS A 28 -16.85 24.49 -12.64
CA LYS A 28 -15.60 23.90 -13.03
C LYS A 28 -15.47 22.60 -12.24
N GLN A 29 -15.93 21.49 -12.83
CA GLN A 29 -15.60 20.18 -12.29
C GLN A 29 -14.09 20.03 -12.43
N THR A 30 -13.40 20.23 -11.33
CA THR A 30 -12.03 19.76 -11.20
C THR A 30 -12.07 18.25 -11.46
N PRO A 31 -11.32 17.71 -12.43
CA PRO A 31 -11.26 16.27 -12.60
C PRO A 31 -10.85 15.69 -11.25
N LYS A 32 -11.57 14.65 -10.81
CA LYS A 32 -11.21 13.90 -9.61
C LYS A 32 -9.75 13.46 -9.84
N SER A 33 -8.84 13.99 -9.04
CA SER A 33 -7.44 13.57 -9.10
C SER A 33 -7.42 12.05 -8.94
N ASP A 34 -6.75 11.36 -9.84
CA ASP A 34 -6.51 9.93 -9.65
C ASP A 34 -5.87 9.75 -8.27
N SER A 35 -6.32 8.74 -7.53
CA SER A 35 -5.78 8.48 -6.19
C SER A 35 -4.31 8.12 -6.30
N ALA A 36 -3.51 8.53 -5.33
CA ALA A 36 -2.15 8.07 -5.20
C ALA A 36 -2.12 6.55 -5.00
N ILE A 37 -1.13 5.90 -5.58
CA ILE A 37 -0.92 4.45 -5.51
C ILE A 37 0.53 4.20 -5.16
N ILE A 38 0.79 3.19 -4.33
CA ILE A 38 2.12 2.63 -4.13
C ILE A 38 2.11 1.14 -4.49
N GLY A 39 3.24 0.68 -5.04
CA GLY A 39 3.56 -0.73 -5.27
C GLY A 39 4.98 -0.97 -4.80
N THR A 40 5.29 -2.18 -4.33
CA THR A 40 6.55 -2.43 -3.66
C THR A 40 7.22 -3.71 -4.12
N THR A 41 8.54 -3.80 -3.91
CA THR A 41 9.34 -4.98 -4.24
C THR A 41 10.40 -5.17 -3.17
N LEU A 42 10.21 -6.18 -2.31
CA LEU A 42 11.14 -6.53 -1.24
C LEU A 42 12.20 -7.51 -1.74
N THR A 43 13.48 -7.20 -1.52
CA THR A 43 14.60 -8.07 -1.91
C THR A 43 15.70 -8.09 -0.85
N GLY A 44 16.56 -9.11 -0.89
CA GLY A 44 17.83 -9.09 -0.20
C GLY A 44 18.88 -8.23 -0.92
N GLU A 45 20.10 -8.12 -0.36
CA GLU A 45 21.22 -7.37 -0.94
C GLU A 45 21.59 -7.78 -2.37
N ASP A 46 21.34 -9.05 -2.74
CA ASP A 46 21.63 -9.56 -4.09
C ASP A 46 20.47 -9.35 -5.08
N GLY A 47 19.43 -8.60 -4.68
CA GLY A 47 18.26 -8.33 -5.49
C GLY A 47 17.30 -9.50 -5.66
N LYS A 48 17.43 -10.55 -4.83
CA LYS A 48 16.55 -11.73 -4.91
C LYS A 48 15.51 -11.75 -3.80
N HIS A 49 14.46 -12.52 -4.04
CA HIS A 49 13.40 -12.80 -3.08
C HIS A 49 13.75 -13.98 -2.13
N ALA A 50 15.02 -14.16 -1.84
CA ALA A 50 15.50 -15.16 -0.90
C ALA A 50 16.77 -14.67 -0.22
N VAL A 51 16.86 -14.84 1.10
CA VAL A 51 18.02 -14.46 1.90
C VAL A 51 18.46 -15.62 2.77
N LYS A 52 19.72 -15.58 3.21
CA LYS A 52 20.27 -16.55 4.16
C LYS A 52 19.92 -16.14 5.59
N VAL A 53 19.78 -17.15 6.45
CA VAL A 53 19.71 -16.90 7.90
C VAL A 53 20.95 -16.14 8.38
N GLY A 54 20.77 -15.14 9.24
CA GLY A 54 21.86 -14.32 9.76
C GLY A 54 21.37 -13.36 10.83
N GLU A 55 22.30 -12.86 11.66
CA GLU A 55 22.01 -11.92 12.75
C GLU A 55 21.67 -10.49 12.24
N LYS A 56 22.20 -10.13 11.07
CA LYS A 56 22.02 -8.80 10.46
C LYS A 56 21.84 -8.97 8.95
N VAL A 57 20.64 -9.29 8.56
CA VAL A 57 20.27 -9.42 7.14
C VAL A 57 19.66 -8.11 6.69
N GLU A 58 20.24 -7.50 5.66
CA GLU A 58 19.67 -6.31 5.03
C GLU A 58 18.63 -6.73 4.00
N LEU A 59 17.43 -6.13 4.13
CA LEU A 59 16.38 -6.19 3.13
C LEU A 59 16.14 -4.78 2.61
N THR A 60 15.94 -4.67 1.31
CA THR A 60 15.57 -3.41 0.66
C THR A 60 14.21 -3.56 0.02
N ASP A 61 13.29 -2.71 0.42
CA ASP A 61 12.00 -2.57 -0.23
C ASP A 61 12.02 -1.36 -1.15
N THR A 62 11.84 -1.60 -2.45
CA THR A 62 11.74 -0.56 -3.46
C THR A 62 10.27 -0.20 -3.63
N VAL A 63 9.87 0.93 -3.07
CA VAL A 63 8.51 1.46 -3.14
C VAL A 63 8.38 2.35 -4.37
N SER A 64 7.58 1.94 -5.33
CA SER A 64 7.15 2.75 -6.46
C SER A 64 5.90 3.55 -6.07
N TYR A 65 5.86 4.81 -6.40
CA TYR A 65 4.70 5.66 -6.17
C TYR A 65 4.22 6.29 -7.47
N THR A 66 2.90 6.51 -7.54
CA THR A 66 2.25 7.14 -8.70
C THR A 66 1.22 8.14 -8.21
N ASN A 67 1.17 9.29 -8.88
CA ASN A 67 0.20 10.36 -8.68
C ASN A 67 0.21 10.94 -7.25
N ILE A 68 1.39 11.05 -6.63
CA ILE A 68 1.57 11.82 -5.39
C ILE A 68 1.87 13.29 -5.69
N GLU A 69 1.81 14.15 -4.69
CA GLU A 69 2.04 15.57 -4.87
C GLU A 69 3.55 15.88 -4.90
N ALA A 70 4.06 16.36 -6.05
CA ALA A 70 5.44 16.76 -6.21
C ALA A 70 5.75 18.02 -5.37
N GLY A 71 6.95 18.09 -4.79
CA GLY A 71 7.39 19.20 -3.94
C GLY A 71 6.84 19.18 -2.51
N VAL A 72 6.01 18.21 -2.17
CA VAL A 72 5.48 18.00 -0.81
C VAL A 72 6.25 16.88 -0.12
N GLU A 73 6.56 17.06 1.16
CA GLU A 73 7.22 16.04 1.96
C GLU A 73 6.29 14.86 2.24
N HIS A 74 6.79 13.66 1.94
CA HIS A 74 6.13 12.40 2.21
C HIS A 74 7.01 11.50 3.07
N THR A 75 6.38 10.59 3.82
CA THR A 75 7.08 9.54 4.56
C THR A 75 6.49 8.20 4.18
N VAL A 76 7.35 7.27 3.74
CA VAL A 76 7.01 5.85 3.64
C VAL A 76 7.47 5.16 4.91
N THR A 77 6.56 4.44 5.54
CA THR A 77 6.86 3.55 6.67
C THR A 77 6.56 2.13 6.25
N GLY A 78 7.60 1.29 6.26
CA GLY A 78 7.51 -0.15 6.04
C GLY A 78 7.52 -0.90 7.36
N THR A 79 6.76 -1.99 7.45
CA THR A 79 6.72 -2.92 8.59
C THR A 79 6.90 -4.34 8.06
N LEU A 80 7.88 -5.08 8.60
CA LEU A 80 8.07 -6.48 8.21
C LEU A 80 7.10 -7.39 8.96
N MET A 81 6.37 -8.20 8.19
CA MET A 81 5.43 -9.22 8.65
C MET A 81 6.03 -10.60 8.46
N ASP A 82 5.77 -11.49 9.40
CA ASP A 82 5.98 -12.94 9.21
C ASP A 82 4.69 -13.53 8.64
N LYS A 83 4.76 -14.01 7.39
CA LYS A 83 3.60 -14.62 6.70
C LYS A 83 3.08 -15.85 7.42
N THR A 84 3.94 -16.61 8.11
CA THR A 84 3.57 -17.83 8.84
C THR A 84 2.65 -17.53 10.02
N THR A 85 2.93 -16.44 10.74
CA THR A 85 2.16 -16.03 11.92
C THR A 85 1.09 -15.01 11.60
N GLY A 86 1.21 -14.30 10.47
CA GLY A 86 0.37 -13.16 10.10
C GLY A 86 0.59 -11.94 11.00
N ALA A 87 1.66 -11.91 11.79
CA ALA A 87 1.98 -10.85 12.73
C ALA A 87 3.26 -10.09 12.33
N PRO A 88 3.44 -8.83 12.76
CA PRO A 88 4.70 -8.13 12.60
C PRO A 88 5.84 -8.86 13.30
N LEU A 89 7.02 -8.85 12.68
CA LEU A 89 8.25 -9.20 13.38
C LEU A 89 8.52 -8.22 14.52
N SER A 90 9.19 -8.68 15.56
CA SER A 90 9.59 -7.82 16.68
C SER A 90 11.01 -7.28 16.50
N ASP A 91 11.26 -6.05 16.92
CA ASP A 91 12.56 -5.35 16.91
C ASP A 91 13.47 -5.73 18.10
N GLY A 92 13.13 -6.70 18.91
CA GLY A 92 13.87 -7.09 20.12
C GLY A 92 13.40 -6.37 21.38
N ASP A 93 12.80 -5.19 21.27
CA ASP A 93 12.17 -4.44 22.39
C ASP A 93 10.67 -4.77 22.49
N GLY A 94 10.16 -5.58 21.58
CA GLY A 94 8.77 -6.01 21.54
C GLY A 94 7.88 -5.13 20.65
N ASN A 95 8.43 -4.14 19.96
CA ASN A 95 7.70 -3.32 19.00
C ASN A 95 7.74 -3.97 17.60
N PRO A 96 6.80 -3.63 16.71
CA PRO A 96 6.89 -4.02 15.30
C PRO A 96 8.20 -3.56 14.65
N LEU A 97 8.89 -4.48 13.97
CA LEU A 97 10.10 -4.15 13.21
C LEU A 97 9.70 -3.31 12.00
N SER A 98 9.96 -2.00 12.11
CA SER A 98 9.58 -1.01 11.11
C SER A 98 10.76 -0.14 10.72
N SER A 99 10.73 0.38 9.50
CA SER A 99 11.68 1.36 8.98
C SER A 99 10.94 2.44 8.22
N SER A 100 11.48 3.67 8.20
CA SER A 100 10.84 4.79 7.52
C SER A 100 11.84 5.60 6.74
N VAL A 101 11.40 6.17 5.63
CA VAL A 101 12.13 7.15 4.84
C VAL A 101 11.24 8.35 4.54
N THR A 102 11.78 9.55 4.79
CA THR A 102 11.11 10.82 4.44
C THR A 102 11.80 11.41 3.22
N PHE A 103 11.01 11.85 2.24
CA PHE A 103 11.50 12.36 0.97
C PHE A 103 10.55 13.43 0.40
N THR A 104 11.09 14.26 -0.48
CA THR A 104 10.29 15.24 -1.24
C THR A 104 10.43 14.87 -2.72
N PRO A 105 9.39 14.33 -3.35
CA PRO A 105 9.44 13.92 -4.75
C PRO A 105 9.54 15.14 -5.67
N GLU A 106 10.37 15.06 -6.70
CA GLU A 106 10.43 16.08 -7.76
C GLU A 106 9.31 15.89 -8.79
N GLU A 107 8.90 14.64 -8.99
CA GLU A 107 7.86 14.24 -9.94
C GLU A 107 6.73 13.50 -9.21
N LYS A 108 5.55 13.44 -9.83
CA LYS A 108 4.38 12.74 -9.27
C LYS A 108 4.56 11.23 -9.19
N ASP A 109 5.44 10.67 -10.01
CA ASP A 109 5.73 9.25 -10.13
C ASP A 109 7.21 9.02 -9.92
N GLY A 110 7.57 7.95 -9.22
CA GLY A 110 8.97 7.64 -8.95
C GLY A 110 9.12 6.44 -8.01
N THR A 111 10.30 6.35 -7.40
CA THR A 111 10.63 5.28 -6.46
C THR A 111 11.40 5.81 -5.26
N VAL A 112 11.27 5.11 -4.13
CA VAL A 112 12.06 5.34 -2.92
C VAL A 112 12.38 3.99 -2.28
N GLU A 113 13.52 3.87 -1.60
CA GLU A 113 13.94 2.64 -0.94
C GLU A 113 13.75 2.74 0.56
N VAL A 114 13.15 1.72 1.15
CA VAL A 114 13.07 1.49 2.60
C VAL A 114 13.94 0.30 2.95
N LYS A 115 14.87 0.48 3.90
CA LYS A 115 15.84 -0.56 4.28
C LYS A 115 15.55 -1.09 5.67
N PHE A 116 15.61 -2.40 5.81
CA PHE A 116 15.46 -3.11 7.07
C PHE A 116 16.73 -3.87 7.41
N ILE A 117 17.06 -3.91 8.68
CA ILE A 117 18.06 -4.82 9.24
C ILE A 117 17.33 -5.78 10.17
N VAL A 118 17.36 -7.06 9.85
CA VAL A 118 16.59 -8.08 10.55
C VAL A 118 17.47 -9.24 11.01
N ASP A 119 17.24 -9.72 12.23
CA ASP A 119 17.80 -10.98 12.70
C ASP A 119 16.90 -12.14 12.24
N THR A 120 17.41 -12.93 11.32
CA THR A 120 16.70 -14.07 10.72
C THR A 120 17.19 -15.43 11.25
N THR A 121 18.01 -15.47 12.32
CA THR A 121 18.62 -16.72 12.82
C THR A 121 17.61 -17.80 13.21
N HIS A 122 16.39 -17.41 13.57
CA HIS A 122 15.30 -18.29 13.95
C HIS A 122 14.16 -18.36 12.93
N LEU A 123 14.37 -17.80 11.73
CA LEU A 123 13.33 -17.66 10.69
C LEU A 123 13.58 -18.57 9.47
N ASP A 124 14.37 -19.65 9.61
CA ASP A 124 14.60 -20.60 8.51
C ASP A 124 13.30 -21.20 7.98
N GLY A 125 13.04 -21.01 6.70
CA GLY A 125 11.80 -21.44 6.03
C GLY A 125 10.62 -20.48 6.17
N HIS A 126 10.79 -19.33 6.84
CA HIS A 126 9.76 -18.30 6.93
C HIS A 126 9.77 -17.40 5.69
N ASP A 127 8.59 -16.93 5.33
CA ASP A 127 8.38 -15.87 4.35
C ASP A 127 8.13 -14.55 5.09
N LEU A 128 8.93 -13.54 4.76
CA LEU A 128 8.81 -12.17 5.28
C LEU A 128 8.17 -11.28 4.23
N VAL A 129 7.19 -10.49 4.62
CA VAL A 129 6.43 -9.60 3.73
C VAL A 129 6.51 -8.19 4.26
N ALA A 130 6.83 -7.21 3.41
CA ALA A 130 6.81 -5.81 3.78
C ALA A 130 5.40 -5.22 3.57
N PHE A 131 4.90 -4.48 4.57
CA PHE A 131 3.66 -3.69 4.48
C PHE A 131 4.01 -2.22 4.55
N GLU A 132 3.54 -1.42 3.59
CA GLU A 132 3.88 0.00 3.50
C GLU A 132 2.68 0.90 3.69
N THR A 133 2.97 2.04 4.32
CA THR A 133 2.07 3.18 4.43
C THR A 133 2.80 4.44 4.00
N LEU A 134 2.25 5.14 3.02
CA LEU A 134 2.69 6.45 2.58
C LEU A 134 1.87 7.52 3.27
N THR A 135 2.52 8.45 3.95
CA THR A 135 1.88 9.57 4.64
C THR A 135 2.42 10.91 4.17
N THR A 136 1.65 11.97 4.39
CA THR A 136 2.10 13.36 4.28
C THR A 136 1.65 14.15 5.51
N LYS A 137 2.26 15.32 5.73
CA LYS A 137 1.85 16.23 6.81
C LYS A 137 0.70 17.11 6.35
N GLU A 138 -0.40 17.12 7.11
CA GLU A 138 -1.54 18.03 6.90
C GLU A 138 -1.73 18.90 8.13
N THR A 139 -2.02 20.19 7.92
CA THR A 139 -2.33 21.10 9.02
C THR A 139 -3.84 21.17 9.17
N GLU A 140 -4.33 20.67 10.27
CA GLU A 140 -5.73 20.81 10.68
C GLU A 140 -5.89 22.06 11.56
N THR A 141 -6.99 22.76 11.38
CA THR A 141 -7.34 23.92 12.23
C THR A 141 -8.62 23.59 12.99
N ASP A 142 -8.52 23.59 14.31
CA ASP A 142 -9.69 23.47 15.17
C ASP A 142 -10.64 24.66 14.94
N ARG A 143 -11.89 24.35 14.64
CA ARG A 143 -12.89 25.39 14.28
C ARG A 143 -13.37 26.21 15.47
N GLU A 144 -13.25 25.68 16.70
CA GLU A 144 -13.72 26.36 17.91
C GLU A 144 -12.62 27.20 18.53
N THR A 145 -11.39 26.67 18.59
CA THR A 145 -10.25 27.34 19.23
C THR A 145 -9.36 28.10 18.25
N GLY A 146 -9.42 27.78 16.94
CA GLY A 146 -8.49 28.31 15.94
C GLY A 146 -7.08 27.72 16.02
N GLU A 147 -6.87 26.73 16.88
CA GLU A 147 -5.57 26.07 17.04
C GLU A 147 -5.22 25.25 15.79
N LYS A 148 -3.95 25.31 15.40
CA LYS A 148 -3.41 24.56 14.27
C LYS A 148 -2.58 23.39 14.76
N THR A 149 -2.96 22.18 14.34
CA THR A 149 -2.25 20.95 14.65
C THR A 149 -1.77 20.29 13.36
N THR A 150 -0.51 19.83 13.32
CA THR A 150 0.00 19.07 12.20
C THR A 150 -0.20 17.60 12.49
N VAL A 151 -0.86 16.90 11.57
CA VAL A 151 -1.16 15.46 11.66
C VAL A 151 -0.61 14.71 10.46
N ASP A 152 -0.32 13.42 10.64
CA ASP A 152 0.04 12.55 9.54
C ASP A 152 -1.23 12.07 8.84
N LYS A 153 -1.32 12.33 7.53
CA LYS A 153 -2.41 11.88 6.68
C LYS A 153 -1.94 10.75 5.79
N THR A 154 -2.61 9.61 5.85
CA THR A 154 -2.35 8.50 4.93
C THR A 154 -2.75 8.87 3.50
N VAL A 155 -1.81 8.71 2.59
CA VAL A 155 -1.93 9.00 1.16
C VAL A 155 -2.22 7.72 0.38
N ALA A 156 -1.46 6.64 0.66
CA ALA A 156 -1.62 5.32 0.07
C ALA A 156 -1.09 4.23 1.01
N GLU A 157 -1.53 3.00 0.80
CA GLU A 157 -1.06 1.82 1.53
C GLU A 157 -0.93 0.64 0.58
N HIS A 158 0.08 -0.23 0.86
CA HIS A 158 0.20 -1.54 0.25
C HIS A 158 0.40 -2.58 1.36
N LYS A 159 -0.62 -3.38 1.63
CA LYS A 159 -0.68 -4.33 2.75
C LYS A 159 -1.31 -5.65 2.30
N ASP A 160 -0.65 -6.33 1.37
CA ASP A 160 -1.08 -7.64 0.88
C ASP A 160 -0.09 -8.71 1.32
N ILE A 161 -0.48 -9.53 2.29
CA ILE A 161 0.35 -10.60 2.85
C ILE A 161 0.69 -11.69 1.81
N ASP A 162 -0.06 -11.77 0.72
CA ASP A 162 0.10 -12.76 -0.33
C ASP A 162 0.82 -12.22 -1.58
N ASP A 163 1.23 -10.95 -1.58
CA ASP A 163 1.99 -10.39 -2.69
C ASP A 163 3.41 -10.99 -2.75
N ALA A 164 3.68 -11.71 -3.82
CA ALA A 164 4.98 -12.36 -4.05
C ALA A 164 6.12 -11.35 -4.27
N ASN A 165 5.83 -10.16 -4.78
CA ASN A 165 6.85 -9.13 -4.98
C ASN A 165 7.31 -8.51 -3.65
N GLN A 166 6.44 -8.52 -2.64
CA GLN A 166 6.73 -8.04 -1.29
C GLN A 166 7.29 -9.15 -0.39
N THR A 167 7.51 -10.36 -0.91
CA THR A 167 7.87 -11.52 -0.11
C THR A 167 9.32 -11.92 -0.32
N VAL A 168 10.05 -12.11 0.77
CA VAL A 168 11.39 -12.71 0.81
C VAL A 168 11.36 -13.97 1.65
N THR A 169 11.87 -15.10 1.11
CA THR A 169 12.00 -16.36 1.83
C THR A 169 13.37 -16.44 2.53
N VAL A 170 13.35 -16.74 3.82
CA VAL A 170 14.57 -16.98 4.61
C VAL A 170 14.99 -18.44 4.47
N THR A 171 16.24 -18.70 4.10
CA THR A 171 16.76 -20.05 3.86
C THR A 171 18.08 -20.30 4.59
N SER A 172 18.24 -21.50 5.19
CA SER A 172 19.53 -21.94 5.71
C SER A 172 20.34 -22.71 4.67
N ASP A 173 21.67 -22.76 4.83
CA ASP A 173 22.56 -23.56 3.96
C ASP A 173 22.43 -25.08 4.18
N LYS A 174 21.50 -25.51 5.04
CA LYS A 174 21.33 -26.94 5.37
C LYS A 174 20.68 -27.77 4.26
N SER A 175 20.39 -27.21 3.10
CA SER A 175 19.65 -27.89 2.02
C SER A 175 20.51 -28.71 1.06
N SER A 176 21.69 -29.19 1.42
CA SER A 176 22.47 -30.08 0.53
C SER A 176 22.48 -31.57 0.88
N MET A 177 21.68 -32.02 1.86
CA MET A 177 21.71 -33.46 2.21
C MET A 177 20.36 -34.20 2.25
N ALA A 178 19.27 -33.66 1.79
CA ALA A 178 18.03 -34.45 1.71
C ALA A 178 17.07 -33.96 0.62
N GLN A 179 17.49 -33.94 -0.64
CA GLN A 179 16.54 -33.80 -1.73
C GLN A 179 16.76 -34.80 -2.84
N THR A 180 16.66 -36.06 -2.46
CA THR A 180 16.35 -37.11 -3.41
C THR A 180 14.84 -37.20 -3.45
N GLY A 181 14.22 -36.53 -4.43
CA GLY A 181 12.88 -36.86 -4.87
C GLY A 181 11.73 -35.92 -4.59
N ARG A 182 11.85 -34.64 -4.88
CA ARG A 182 10.67 -33.82 -5.20
C ARG A 182 11.04 -32.73 -6.20
N ASN A 183 10.73 -33.00 -7.47
CA ASN A 183 10.73 -31.97 -8.50
C ASN A 183 9.59 -31.00 -8.22
N ILE A 184 9.90 -29.88 -7.61
CA ILE A 184 9.01 -28.70 -7.64
C ILE A 184 9.49 -27.86 -8.81
N LEU A 185 8.73 -27.92 -9.90
CA LEU A 185 8.83 -26.96 -10.99
C LEU A 185 8.30 -25.64 -10.46
N ILE A 186 9.19 -24.80 -9.92
CA ILE A 186 8.88 -23.39 -9.73
C ILE A 186 9.08 -22.75 -11.11
N GLY A 187 7.98 -22.63 -11.85
CA GLY A 187 7.97 -21.86 -13.08
C GLY A 187 8.13 -20.40 -12.73
N ALA A 188 9.32 -19.84 -12.97
CA ALA A 188 9.52 -18.40 -12.97
C ALA A 188 8.73 -17.83 -14.18
N ALA A 189 7.54 -17.34 -13.91
CA ALA A 189 6.84 -16.46 -14.84
C ALA A 189 6.98 -15.03 -14.28
N ILE A 190 8.10 -14.39 -14.60
CA ILE A 190 8.20 -12.94 -14.49
C ILE A 190 7.43 -12.39 -15.68
N ALA A 191 6.17 -12.08 -15.49
CA ALA A 191 5.42 -11.22 -16.40
C ALA A 191 5.35 -9.84 -15.74
N ALA A 192 6.24 -8.95 -16.16
CA ALA A 192 6.08 -7.53 -15.93
C ALA A 192 4.81 -7.08 -16.68
N ALA A 193 3.70 -7.03 -15.97
CA ALA A 193 2.48 -6.39 -16.43
C ALA A 193 2.37 -5.03 -15.76
N VAL A 194 2.95 -4.03 -16.39
CA VAL A 194 2.49 -2.66 -16.20
C VAL A 194 1.13 -2.58 -16.88
N ALA A 195 0.08 -2.84 -16.13
CA ALA A 195 -1.28 -2.59 -16.58
C ALA A 195 -1.72 -1.26 -15.97
N ALA A 196 -1.67 -0.21 -16.77
CA ALA A 196 -2.48 0.97 -16.57
C ALA A 196 -3.96 0.55 -16.62
N GLY A 197 -4.68 0.70 -15.52
CA GLY A 197 -6.11 0.43 -15.52
C GLY A 197 -6.77 0.55 -14.18
N ALA A 198 -7.45 1.67 -14.01
CA ALA A 198 -8.70 1.87 -13.27
C ALA A 198 -8.83 1.33 -11.84
N GLY A 199 -8.83 2.27 -10.93
CA GLY A 199 -9.59 2.35 -9.69
C GLY A 199 -10.19 1.07 -9.12
N GLY A 200 -9.53 0.53 -8.11
CA GLY A 200 -10.13 -0.45 -7.24
C GLY A 200 -9.59 -0.27 -5.83
N THR A 201 -10.49 0.21 -4.98
CA THR A 201 -10.28 0.21 -3.54
C THR A 201 -10.18 -1.25 -3.10
N TYR A 202 -8.96 -1.73 -2.80
CA TYR A 202 -8.80 -3.05 -2.21
C TYR A 202 -9.22 -2.98 -0.74
N ILE A 203 -10.46 -3.41 -0.49
CA ILE A 203 -10.95 -3.63 0.86
C ILE A 203 -10.47 -5.01 1.29
N TYR A 204 -9.61 -5.08 2.31
CA TYR A 204 -9.26 -6.31 3.00
C TYR A 204 -10.52 -6.97 3.56
N ARG A 205 -10.97 -8.05 2.93
CA ARG A 205 -12.07 -8.88 3.42
C ARG A 205 -11.49 -10.05 4.19
N LYS A 206 -11.41 -9.90 5.51
CA LYS A 206 -11.15 -11.02 6.42
C LYS A 206 -12.23 -12.08 6.20
N ARG A 207 -11.87 -13.21 5.60
CA ARG A 207 -12.73 -14.39 5.59
C ARG A 207 -12.72 -14.97 7.01
N HIS A 208 -13.79 -14.73 7.74
CA HIS A 208 -14.14 -15.59 8.85
C HIS A 208 -14.64 -16.91 8.25
N GLN A 209 -13.85 -17.96 8.40
CA GLN A 209 -14.30 -19.32 8.25
C GLN A 209 -15.06 -19.63 9.52
N ILE A 210 -16.37 -19.71 9.40
CA ILE A 210 -17.24 -20.23 10.44
C ILE A 210 -17.20 -21.74 10.23
N ASP A 211 -16.49 -22.45 11.11
CA ASP A 211 -16.64 -23.90 11.24
C ASP A 211 -17.97 -24.15 11.96
N ASP A 212 -19.00 -24.42 11.18
CA ASP A 212 -20.21 -25.08 11.68
C ASP A 212 -19.84 -26.56 11.96
N ALA A 213 -19.44 -26.83 13.19
CA ALA A 213 -19.44 -28.20 13.68
C ALA A 213 -20.85 -28.57 14.06
N ASP A 214 -21.44 -29.42 13.25
CA ASP A 214 -22.64 -30.17 13.55
C ASP A 214 -22.54 -30.80 14.91
N ASP A 215 -23.45 -30.43 15.80
CA ASP A 215 -23.86 -31.27 16.91
C ASP A 215 -25.13 -31.98 16.51
N MET A 216 -24.96 -33.18 16.00
CA MET A 216 -25.99 -34.20 15.97
C MET A 216 -25.56 -35.28 16.92
N MET A 217 -26.28 -35.42 18.02
CA MET A 217 -26.83 -36.67 18.55
C MET A 217 -27.19 -36.59 20.03
N GLU A 218 -28.41 -36.85 20.18
CA GLU A 218 -29.26 -37.40 21.24
C GLU A 218 -29.80 -36.48 22.32
#